data_1ac7327cd2a30482e8d2243d6edc5957
#
_entry.id   1ac7327cd2a30482e8d2243d6edc5957
#
_cell.length_a   1.000
_cell.length_b   1.000
_cell.length_c   1.000
_cell.angle_alpha   90.00
_cell.angle_beta   90.00
_cell.angle_gamma   90.00
#
_symmetry.space_group_name_H-M   'P 1'
#
loop_
_entity.id
_entity.type
_entity.pdbx_description
1 polymer ?
#
loop_
_entity_poly.entity_id
_entity_poly.type
_entity_poly.pdbx_seq_one_letter_code
_entity_poly.pdbx_strand_id
1 'polypeptide(L)'
;MNRRFVTFIALLTATVLVAAPVAHATTWPAGARKVVVPTVRVAGPDRFSTASAIAAKTYPGWTGVSRVIVASGDDRAAADPLASASLCWAYDAPLLLTSRGSTPAATRAALAAIVSANTTVTVTVVGGPGSVPAARVADLRRIVGAKGTVEQPFRAGDRYAVARDIAARVGTVAHDTSRTVPAAVFIANGADRDTFWDVLAVSAVSRHTGIPILLTAATTLPAATRSGLAAMPAARRIVIGGTGSVSARVYTAVRGSTRWGGANRFATANAVAARATSAGWADRSIFAIAVAMPDAVTGAGLVGRAGGVLLLSTRERLHRTTWNLLSDPAAPATTGYLLGGTGSASPALLAELNGAPATPVLGASTPAAWAGSTMRVAGTVGGNTTSVKLVVNGVTRATKAVLPWGAFSFGSLAVPKAGAKVTVVATNPDGKTASTSRVVKPLKFPYATCIVIDKSDFKLYWVKNNVLVKVYPIAIGRDGMETPLAKWKILAKYKTDPSSVYGPRKMRMFRQVGNRYVFTAYAIHGTNQEWVIGTKASHGCIRMYNRHVLELWPQVPIGTMVVTRQ
;
A
#
# COMPACT_ATOMS: atom_id res chain seq x y z
N MET A 1 -22.42 -29.09 -67.47
CA MET A 1 -23.09 -29.22 -66.16
C MET A 1 -22.21 -28.48 -65.11
N ASN A 2 -22.54 -27.19 -64.86
CA ASN A 2 -21.78 -26.32 -63.96
C ASN A 2 -22.43 -26.34 -62.60
N ARG A 3 -21.72 -26.78 -61.55
CA ARG A 3 -22.11 -26.58 -60.15
C ARG A 3 -21.28 -25.45 -59.58
N ARG A 4 -21.96 -24.32 -59.32
CA ARG A 4 -21.42 -23.19 -58.54
C ARG A 4 -21.45 -23.52 -57.05
N PHE A 5 -20.28 -23.48 -56.39
CA PHE A 5 -20.19 -23.47 -54.92
C PHE A 5 -20.42 -22.04 -54.45
N VAL A 6 -21.45 -21.86 -53.61
CA VAL A 6 -21.69 -20.60 -52.86
C VAL A 6 -21.09 -20.78 -51.48
N THR A 7 -20.03 -20.01 -51.21
CA THR A 7 -19.40 -19.98 -49.88
C THR A 7 -20.17 -18.99 -48.99
N PHE A 8 -20.82 -19.49 -47.95
CA PHE A 8 -21.41 -18.67 -46.91
C PHE A 8 -20.31 -18.24 -45.94
N ILE A 9 -20.02 -16.93 -45.89
CA ILE A 9 -19.19 -16.32 -44.84
C ILE A 9 -20.13 -15.99 -43.68
N ALA A 10 -20.03 -16.76 -42.60
CA ALA A 10 -20.71 -16.45 -41.35
C ALA A 10 -19.94 -15.32 -40.62
N LEU A 11 -20.53 -14.15 -40.57
CA LEU A 11 -20.06 -13.02 -39.77
C LEU A 11 -20.35 -13.33 -38.30
N LEU A 12 -19.32 -13.70 -37.52
CA LEU A 12 -19.43 -13.80 -36.07
C LEU A 12 -19.40 -12.37 -35.49
N THR A 13 -20.56 -11.80 -35.17
CA THR A 13 -20.66 -10.60 -34.35
C THR A 13 -20.39 -10.98 -32.89
N ALA A 14 -19.19 -10.67 -32.41
CA ALA A 14 -18.87 -10.77 -31.00
C ALA A 14 -19.67 -9.71 -30.21
N THR A 15 -20.76 -10.14 -29.59
CA THR A 15 -21.52 -9.32 -28.64
C THR A 15 -20.66 -9.17 -27.39
N VAL A 16 -20.01 -8.01 -27.24
CA VAL A 16 -19.37 -7.64 -25.96
C VAL A 16 -20.50 -7.46 -24.95
N LEU A 17 -20.69 -8.45 -24.09
CA LEU A 17 -21.53 -8.31 -22.91
C LEU A 17 -20.86 -7.29 -21.99
N VAL A 18 -21.26 -6.04 -22.08
CA VAL A 18 -20.97 -5.06 -21.03
C VAL A 18 -21.76 -5.49 -19.80
N ALA A 19 -21.08 -6.13 -18.86
CA ALA A 19 -21.68 -6.46 -17.57
C ALA A 19 -22.27 -5.17 -16.97
N ALA A 20 -23.57 -5.13 -16.81
CA ALA A 20 -24.26 -4.07 -16.11
C ALA A 20 -23.60 -3.89 -14.73
N PRO A 21 -23.41 -2.67 -14.23
CA PRO A 21 -22.88 -2.48 -12.90
C PRO A 21 -23.83 -3.18 -11.91
N VAL A 22 -23.31 -4.20 -11.23
CA VAL A 22 -24.02 -4.87 -10.15
C VAL A 22 -24.49 -3.78 -9.19
N ALA A 23 -25.78 -3.59 -9.08
CA ALA A 23 -26.38 -2.68 -8.11
C ALA A 23 -25.91 -3.13 -6.73
N HIS A 24 -24.96 -2.40 -6.14
CA HIS A 24 -24.46 -2.71 -4.81
C HIS A 24 -25.62 -2.47 -3.84
N ALA A 25 -25.95 -3.48 -3.06
CA ALA A 25 -26.92 -3.34 -1.99
C ALA A 25 -26.59 -2.09 -1.17
N THR A 26 -27.58 -1.23 -0.97
CA THR A 26 -27.43 0.05 -0.27
C THR A 26 -27.63 -0.10 1.25
N THR A 27 -27.83 -1.33 1.71
CA THR A 27 -28.05 -1.67 3.13
C THR A 27 -26.91 -2.52 3.67
N TRP A 28 -26.76 -2.51 4.97
CA TRP A 28 -25.85 -3.41 5.66
C TRP A 28 -26.25 -4.86 5.40
N PRO A 29 -25.29 -5.78 5.19
CA PRO A 29 -25.59 -7.20 5.12
C PRO A 29 -26.32 -7.65 6.38
N ALA A 30 -27.27 -8.57 6.25
CA ALA A 30 -27.96 -9.15 7.40
C ALA A 30 -26.93 -9.75 8.37
N GLY A 31 -27.02 -9.38 9.65
CA GLY A 31 -26.08 -9.83 10.69
C GLY A 31 -24.74 -9.08 10.76
N ALA A 32 -24.44 -8.18 9.82
CA ALA A 32 -23.22 -7.38 9.90
C ALA A 32 -23.25 -6.44 11.12
N ARG A 33 -22.15 -6.40 11.86
CA ARG A 33 -21.97 -5.54 13.02
C ARG A 33 -20.94 -4.47 12.73
N LYS A 34 -21.05 -3.31 13.40
CA LYS A 34 -19.96 -2.34 13.40
C LYS A 34 -18.74 -2.97 14.08
N VAL A 35 -17.55 -2.64 13.57
CA VAL A 35 -16.30 -2.98 14.25
C VAL A 35 -16.14 -2.02 15.40
N VAL A 36 -16.25 -2.51 16.63
CA VAL A 36 -15.95 -1.79 17.85
C VAL A 36 -15.13 -2.73 18.71
N VAL A 37 -13.83 -2.65 18.61
CA VAL A 37 -12.93 -3.51 19.37
C VAL A 37 -11.99 -2.61 20.15
N PRO A 38 -11.90 -2.78 21.48
CA PRO A 38 -10.89 -2.10 22.28
C PRO A 38 -9.50 -2.29 21.67
N THR A 39 -9.03 -1.27 20.98
CA THR A 39 -7.77 -1.34 20.22
C THR A 39 -6.78 -0.35 20.80
N VAL A 40 -5.60 -0.85 21.13
CA VAL A 40 -4.49 -0.06 21.67
C VAL A 40 -3.41 0.09 20.61
N ARG A 41 -2.90 1.31 20.45
CA ARG A 41 -1.73 1.55 19.60
C ARG A 41 -0.45 1.11 20.31
N VAL A 42 0.40 0.38 19.57
CA VAL A 42 1.75 0.02 20.02
C VAL A 42 2.74 0.57 18.97
N ALA A 43 3.52 1.57 19.37
CA ALA A 43 4.37 2.32 18.45
C ALA A 43 5.55 2.98 19.14
N GLY A 44 6.55 3.33 18.34
CA GLY A 44 7.64 4.26 18.64
C GLY A 44 7.82 5.24 17.49
N PRO A 45 8.74 6.21 17.62
CA PRO A 45 9.03 7.22 16.59
C PRO A 45 9.57 6.63 15.29
N ASP A 46 10.22 5.47 15.34
CA ASP A 46 10.74 4.73 14.20
C ASP A 46 10.48 3.23 14.31
N ARG A 47 10.90 2.45 13.29
CA ARG A 47 10.71 0.99 13.26
C ARG A 47 11.44 0.25 14.39
N PHE A 48 12.58 0.74 14.85
CA PHE A 48 13.37 0.13 15.92
C PHE A 48 12.74 0.39 17.28
N SER A 49 12.27 1.60 17.50
CA SER A 49 11.51 1.99 18.70
C SER A 49 10.15 1.27 18.75
N THR A 50 9.47 1.13 17.60
CA THR A 50 8.22 0.34 17.50
C THR A 50 8.49 -1.13 17.85
N ALA A 51 9.56 -1.73 17.31
CA ALA A 51 9.96 -3.10 17.63
C ALA A 51 10.22 -3.30 19.13
N SER A 52 10.93 -2.35 19.76
CA SER A 52 11.20 -2.38 21.21
C SER A 52 9.92 -2.23 22.03
N ALA A 53 9.00 -1.34 21.62
CA ALA A 53 7.70 -1.15 22.27
C ALA A 53 6.82 -2.41 22.17
N ILE A 54 6.79 -3.07 21.00
CA ILE A 54 6.09 -4.33 20.80
C ILE A 54 6.69 -5.43 21.69
N ALA A 55 8.01 -5.55 21.72
CA ALA A 55 8.69 -6.53 22.57
C ALA A 55 8.43 -6.29 24.07
N ALA A 56 8.48 -5.03 24.53
CA ALA A 56 8.16 -4.67 25.90
C ALA A 56 6.68 -4.96 26.28
N LYS A 57 5.76 -4.75 25.32
CA LYS A 57 4.35 -5.11 25.52
C LYS A 57 4.14 -6.62 25.58
N THR A 58 4.95 -7.37 24.83
CA THR A 58 4.90 -8.86 24.76
C THR A 58 5.50 -9.50 26.01
N TYR A 59 6.55 -8.88 26.60
CA TYR A 59 7.30 -9.34 27.77
C TYR A 59 7.35 -8.23 28.83
N PRO A 60 6.27 -8.01 29.56
CA PRO A 60 6.23 -6.96 30.58
C PRO A 60 7.32 -7.14 31.65
N GLY A 61 8.06 -6.06 31.94
CA GLY A 61 9.16 -6.08 32.88
C GLY A 61 10.39 -6.92 32.46
N TRP A 62 10.35 -7.55 31.27
CA TRP A 62 11.41 -8.40 30.71
C TRP A 62 11.75 -9.66 31.54
N THR A 63 10.92 -9.98 32.53
CA THR A 63 11.15 -11.12 33.42
C THR A 63 11.07 -12.45 32.65
N GLY A 64 12.07 -13.32 32.88
CA GLY A 64 12.14 -14.65 32.28
C GLY A 64 12.61 -14.66 30.81
N VAL A 65 13.09 -13.54 30.29
CA VAL A 65 13.67 -13.46 28.93
C VAL A 65 15.12 -13.91 28.97
N SER A 66 15.34 -15.19 28.77
CA SER A 66 16.69 -15.78 28.71
C SER A 66 17.32 -15.69 27.31
N ARG A 67 16.54 -15.41 26.27
CA ARG A 67 16.99 -15.30 24.89
C ARG A 67 16.31 -14.15 24.15
N VAL A 68 17.07 -13.50 23.27
CA VAL A 68 16.58 -12.40 22.41
C VAL A 68 16.99 -12.68 20.98
N ILE A 69 16.07 -12.53 20.04
CA ILE A 69 16.37 -12.59 18.62
C ILE A 69 16.63 -11.19 18.11
N VAL A 70 17.74 -10.98 17.41
CA VAL A 70 18.08 -9.71 16.75
C VAL A 70 18.25 -9.93 15.25
N ALA A 71 17.50 -9.21 14.44
CA ALA A 71 17.60 -9.24 12.99
C ALA A 71 17.70 -7.84 12.40
N SER A 72 18.07 -7.72 11.12
CA SER A 72 18.10 -6.42 10.46
C SER A 72 16.70 -5.85 10.27
N GLY A 73 16.52 -4.58 10.62
CA GLY A 73 15.33 -3.78 10.31
C GLY A 73 15.44 -3.03 8.98
N ASP A 74 16.52 -3.20 8.24
CA ASP A 74 16.72 -2.52 6.97
C ASP A 74 15.88 -3.18 5.87
N ASP A 75 15.32 -2.38 4.98
CA ASP A 75 14.39 -2.82 3.94
C ASP A 75 14.94 -3.93 3.03
N ARG A 76 16.26 -3.92 2.77
CA ARG A 76 16.94 -4.91 1.92
C ARG A 76 17.10 -6.27 2.60
N ALA A 77 17.05 -6.32 3.92
CA ALA A 77 17.26 -7.51 4.74
C ALA A 77 15.97 -8.02 5.42
N ALA A 78 14.80 -7.49 5.05
CA ALA A 78 13.53 -7.79 5.69
C ALA A 78 13.11 -9.28 5.63
N ALA A 79 13.69 -10.06 4.74
CA ALA A 79 13.40 -11.49 4.63
C ALA A 79 13.91 -12.30 5.85
N ASP A 80 15.03 -11.90 6.46
CA ASP A 80 15.62 -12.61 7.59
C ASP A 80 14.71 -12.55 8.84
N PRO A 81 14.20 -11.39 9.28
CA PRO A 81 13.27 -11.34 10.41
C PRO A 81 11.92 -12.03 10.13
N LEU A 82 11.48 -12.10 8.87
CA LEU A 82 10.22 -12.76 8.50
C LEU A 82 10.24 -14.26 8.81
N ALA A 83 11.36 -14.94 8.55
CA ALA A 83 11.51 -16.36 8.85
C ALA A 83 11.67 -16.64 10.35
N SER A 84 11.95 -15.60 11.17
CA SER A 84 12.28 -15.75 12.59
C SER A 84 11.07 -16.02 13.49
N ALA A 85 9.84 -15.98 12.99
CA ALA A 85 8.64 -16.12 13.82
C ALA A 85 8.59 -17.48 14.56
N SER A 86 8.88 -18.58 13.89
CA SER A 86 8.97 -19.91 14.52
C SER A 86 10.15 -20.03 15.48
N LEU A 87 11.25 -19.31 15.24
CA LEU A 87 12.38 -19.25 16.16
C LEU A 87 12.01 -18.48 17.44
N CYS A 88 11.21 -17.42 17.33
CA CYS A 88 10.63 -16.73 18.50
C CYS A 88 9.77 -17.68 19.34
N TRP A 89 9.03 -18.59 18.69
CA TRP A 89 8.31 -19.67 19.40
C TRP A 89 9.27 -20.62 20.09
N ALA A 90 10.27 -21.13 19.37
CA ALA A 90 11.20 -22.14 19.88
C ALA A 90 11.91 -21.67 21.15
N TYR A 91 12.28 -20.40 21.20
CA TYR A 91 13.05 -19.82 22.31
C TYR A 91 12.20 -19.03 23.31
N ASP A 92 10.91 -18.90 23.09
CA ASP A 92 10.02 -17.91 23.75
C ASP A 92 10.70 -16.54 23.87
N ALA A 93 11.21 -16.03 22.77
CA ALA A 93 12.09 -14.88 22.72
C ALA A 93 11.43 -13.68 22.01
N PRO A 94 11.67 -12.44 22.47
CA PRO A 94 11.35 -11.25 21.71
C PRO A 94 12.22 -11.11 20.47
N LEU A 95 11.67 -10.47 19.43
CA LEU A 95 12.40 -10.05 18.24
C LEU A 95 12.67 -8.55 18.33
N LEU A 96 13.94 -8.16 18.33
CA LEU A 96 14.40 -6.78 18.22
C LEU A 96 15.04 -6.54 16.85
N LEU A 97 15.01 -5.30 16.39
CA LEU A 97 15.59 -4.92 15.11
C LEU A 97 16.87 -4.10 15.29
N THR A 98 17.87 -4.37 14.48
CA THR A 98 19.08 -3.56 14.37
C THR A 98 19.23 -3.01 12.94
N SER A 99 20.04 -1.97 12.75
CA SER A 99 20.42 -1.52 11.42
C SER A 99 21.82 -2.00 11.06
N ARG A 100 22.12 -2.05 9.76
CA ARG A 100 23.46 -2.39 9.27
C ARG A 100 24.51 -1.36 9.74
N GLY A 101 24.14 -0.07 9.74
CA GLY A 101 25.05 1.03 10.07
C GLY A 101 25.28 1.21 11.57
N SER A 102 24.28 0.95 12.40
CA SER A 102 24.35 1.19 13.84
C SER A 102 23.42 0.27 14.61
N THR A 103 23.68 0.06 15.90
CA THR A 103 22.70 -0.51 16.82
C THR A 103 21.84 0.65 17.35
N PRO A 104 20.54 0.74 16.97
CA PRO A 104 19.69 1.88 17.34
C PRO A 104 19.56 2.05 18.86
N ALA A 105 19.36 3.28 19.31
CA ALA A 105 19.25 3.60 20.74
C ALA A 105 18.13 2.80 21.44
N ALA A 106 16.98 2.65 20.79
CA ALA A 106 15.86 1.87 21.33
C ALA A 106 16.22 0.39 21.50
N THR A 107 16.96 -0.19 20.55
CA THR A 107 17.42 -1.57 20.63
C THR A 107 18.44 -1.75 21.74
N ARG A 108 19.38 -0.80 21.89
CA ARG A 108 20.34 -0.82 23.00
C ARG A 108 19.64 -0.73 24.35
N ALA A 109 18.69 0.19 24.50
CA ALA A 109 17.93 0.35 25.74
C ALA A 109 17.13 -0.91 26.09
N ALA A 110 16.44 -1.52 25.10
CA ALA A 110 15.69 -2.75 25.32
C ALA A 110 16.61 -3.91 25.75
N LEU A 111 17.74 -4.10 25.06
CA LEU A 111 18.73 -5.14 25.44
C LEU A 111 19.31 -4.90 26.84
N ALA A 112 19.67 -3.67 27.17
CA ALA A 112 20.18 -3.34 28.51
C ALA A 112 19.14 -3.63 29.60
N ALA A 113 17.88 -3.29 29.37
CA ALA A 113 16.78 -3.58 30.28
C ALA A 113 16.56 -5.10 30.45
N ILE A 114 16.62 -5.88 29.36
CA ILE A 114 16.50 -7.33 29.39
C ILE A 114 17.65 -7.93 30.23
N VAL A 115 18.90 -7.50 29.97
CA VAL A 115 20.09 -7.96 30.72
C VAL A 115 20.02 -7.57 32.18
N SER A 116 19.47 -6.40 32.51
CA SER A 116 19.27 -5.99 33.90
C SER A 116 18.24 -6.84 34.63
N ALA A 117 17.16 -7.23 33.95
CA ALA A 117 16.06 -7.99 34.55
C ALA A 117 16.32 -9.51 34.67
N ASN A 118 17.38 -10.04 34.04
CA ASN A 118 17.64 -11.47 33.99
C ASN A 118 19.08 -11.81 34.38
N THR A 119 19.30 -13.04 34.83
CA THR A 119 20.62 -13.52 35.28
C THR A 119 21.57 -13.80 34.11
N THR A 120 21.04 -14.42 33.04
CA THR A 120 21.78 -14.71 31.80
C THR A 120 20.92 -14.45 30.61
N VAL A 121 21.50 -13.90 29.53
CA VAL A 121 20.78 -13.60 28.27
C VAL A 121 21.61 -14.07 27.07
N THR A 122 21.01 -14.83 26.18
CA THR A 122 21.62 -15.18 24.89
C THR A 122 20.97 -14.33 23.78
N VAL A 123 21.76 -13.57 23.06
CA VAL A 123 21.32 -12.86 21.86
C VAL A 123 21.62 -13.73 20.63
N THR A 124 20.58 -14.18 19.96
CA THR A 124 20.65 -14.93 18.70
C THR A 124 20.45 -13.99 17.53
N VAL A 125 21.50 -13.77 16.74
CA VAL A 125 21.47 -12.91 15.56
C VAL A 125 21.03 -13.72 14.35
N VAL A 126 20.02 -13.20 13.62
CA VAL A 126 19.50 -13.78 12.37
C VAL A 126 19.89 -12.90 11.21
N GLY A 127 20.47 -13.52 10.20
CA GLY A 127 21.01 -12.88 9.00
C GLY A 127 22.53 -12.91 8.94
N GLY A 128 23.05 -12.95 7.71
CA GLY A 128 24.49 -12.98 7.45
C GLY A 128 25.15 -11.60 7.56
N PRO A 129 26.47 -11.49 7.28
CA PRO A 129 27.22 -10.23 7.37
C PRO A 129 26.66 -9.11 6.46
N GLY A 130 25.96 -9.48 5.39
CA GLY A 130 25.25 -8.53 4.52
C GLY A 130 24.10 -7.83 5.21
N SER A 131 23.42 -8.49 6.15
CA SER A 131 22.27 -7.97 6.91
C SER A 131 22.71 -7.41 8.27
N VAL A 132 23.48 -8.20 9.02
CA VAL A 132 24.01 -7.84 10.36
C VAL A 132 25.53 -8.06 10.36
N PRO A 133 26.32 -7.03 10.09
CA PRO A 133 27.78 -7.13 9.99
C PRO A 133 28.44 -7.37 11.35
N ALA A 134 29.68 -7.88 11.33
CA ALA A 134 30.47 -8.21 12.51
C ALA A 134 30.57 -7.05 13.52
N ALA A 135 30.64 -5.80 13.05
CA ALA A 135 30.62 -4.62 13.90
C ALA A 135 29.34 -4.53 14.76
N ARG A 136 28.21 -4.92 14.21
CA ARG A 136 26.93 -4.95 14.97
C ARG A 136 26.93 -6.08 16.00
N VAL A 137 27.45 -7.24 15.62
CA VAL A 137 27.62 -8.37 16.56
C VAL A 137 28.54 -7.96 17.71
N ALA A 138 29.63 -7.24 17.45
CA ALA A 138 30.52 -6.71 18.48
C ALA A 138 29.81 -5.69 19.39
N ASP A 139 28.97 -4.81 18.84
CA ASP A 139 28.16 -3.89 19.64
C ASP A 139 27.18 -4.63 20.56
N LEU A 140 26.50 -5.65 20.05
CA LEU A 140 25.59 -6.47 20.84
C LEU A 140 26.34 -7.16 21.99
N ARG A 141 27.54 -7.72 21.74
CA ARG A 141 28.40 -8.32 22.80
C ARG A 141 28.75 -7.30 23.88
N ARG A 142 29.08 -6.07 23.48
CA ARG A 142 29.39 -4.98 24.45
C ARG A 142 28.19 -4.62 25.31
N ILE A 143 26.97 -4.60 24.73
CA ILE A 143 25.74 -4.28 25.44
C ILE A 143 25.36 -5.37 26.46
N VAL A 144 25.46 -6.65 26.08
CA VAL A 144 25.10 -7.74 27.00
C VAL A 144 26.18 -8.00 28.07
N GLY A 145 27.43 -7.62 27.81
CA GLY A 145 28.54 -7.72 28.77
C GLY A 145 28.74 -9.14 29.31
N ALA A 146 29.17 -9.23 30.56
CA ALA A 146 29.43 -10.50 31.22
C ALA A 146 28.18 -11.36 31.50
N LYS A 147 27.00 -10.75 31.49
CA LYS A 147 25.72 -11.45 31.74
C LYS A 147 25.15 -12.13 30.49
N GLY A 148 25.82 -12.01 29.34
CA GLY A 148 25.21 -12.49 28.11
C GLY A 148 26.20 -13.05 27.09
N THR A 149 25.66 -13.82 26.18
CA THR A 149 26.35 -14.35 25.00
C THR A 149 25.69 -13.84 23.73
N VAL A 150 26.45 -13.70 22.65
CA VAL A 150 25.93 -13.34 21.32
C VAL A 150 26.40 -14.40 20.32
N GLU A 151 25.46 -15.06 19.72
CA GLU A 151 25.65 -16.07 18.69
C GLU A 151 25.04 -15.61 17.34
N GLN A 152 25.60 -16.06 16.23
CA GLN A 152 25.08 -15.77 14.88
C GLN A 152 25.04 -17.07 14.05
N PRO A 153 24.20 -18.05 14.41
CA PRO A 153 24.14 -19.33 13.73
C PRO A 153 23.45 -19.27 12.38
N PHE A 154 22.51 -18.31 12.18
CA PHE A 154 21.67 -18.15 11.00
C PHE A 154 22.28 -17.13 10.03
N ARG A 155 23.44 -17.46 9.45
CA ARG A 155 24.23 -16.58 8.58
C ARG A 155 24.51 -17.16 7.19
N ALA A 156 23.74 -18.17 6.77
CA ALA A 156 23.88 -18.80 5.46
C ALA A 156 23.75 -17.77 4.30
N GLY A 157 24.27 -18.11 3.14
CA GLY A 157 24.53 -17.18 2.04
C GLY A 157 23.29 -16.45 1.47
N ASP A 158 22.09 -17.01 1.63
CA ASP A 158 20.86 -16.39 1.17
C ASP A 158 19.70 -16.60 2.15
N ARG A 159 18.63 -15.85 1.92
CA ARG A 159 17.39 -15.86 2.74
C ARG A 159 16.70 -17.23 2.79
N TYR A 160 16.83 -18.01 1.74
CA TYR A 160 16.22 -19.35 1.64
C TYR A 160 16.96 -20.35 2.52
N ALA A 161 18.28 -20.25 2.57
CA ALA A 161 19.13 -21.06 3.45
C ALA A 161 18.95 -20.63 4.91
N VAL A 162 18.86 -19.35 5.22
CA VAL A 162 18.52 -18.84 6.57
C VAL A 162 17.18 -19.40 7.04
N ALA A 163 16.14 -19.36 6.21
CA ALA A 163 14.83 -19.91 6.56
C ALA A 163 14.86 -21.43 6.78
N ARG A 164 15.63 -22.18 5.97
CA ARG A 164 15.86 -23.63 6.16
C ARG A 164 16.55 -23.93 7.50
N ASP A 165 17.60 -23.19 7.82
CA ASP A 165 18.39 -23.41 9.05
C ASP A 165 17.57 -23.07 10.30
N ILE A 166 16.71 -22.04 10.23
CA ILE A 166 15.72 -21.75 11.28
C ILE A 166 14.75 -22.91 11.43
N ALA A 167 14.20 -23.44 10.33
CA ALA A 167 13.26 -24.57 10.38
C ALA A 167 13.89 -25.81 11.01
N ALA A 168 15.14 -26.12 10.68
CA ALA A 168 15.90 -27.21 11.30
C ALA A 168 16.07 -26.98 12.81
N ARG A 169 16.47 -25.77 13.22
CA ARG A 169 16.65 -25.42 14.64
C ARG A 169 15.33 -25.52 15.42
N VAL A 170 14.23 -25.12 14.85
CA VAL A 170 12.88 -25.24 15.47
C VAL A 170 12.56 -26.72 15.72
N GLY A 171 12.84 -27.60 14.75
CA GLY A 171 12.66 -29.04 14.90
C GLY A 171 13.52 -29.63 16.04
N THR A 172 14.80 -29.23 16.13
CA THR A 172 15.69 -29.66 17.22
C THR A 172 15.16 -29.19 18.58
N VAL A 173 14.81 -27.90 18.72
CA VAL A 173 14.30 -27.37 20.00
C VAL A 173 12.98 -28.04 20.41
N ALA A 174 12.08 -28.28 19.45
CA ALA A 174 10.82 -28.97 19.72
C ALA A 174 11.07 -30.39 20.25
N HIS A 175 11.99 -31.13 19.63
CA HIS A 175 12.39 -32.46 20.07
C HIS A 175 12.99 -32.42 21.49
N ASP A 176 13.98 -31.55 21.71
CA ASP A 176 14.72 -31.48 22.98
C ASP A 176 13.85 -31.02 24.15
N THR A 177 12.80 -30.25 23.89
CA THR A 177 11.87 -29.74 24.90
C THR A 177 10.54 -30.48 24.94
N SER A 178 10.38 -31.54 24.16
CA SER A 178 9.14 -32.31 24.02
C SER A 178 7.90 -31.43 23.65
N ARG A 179 8.14 -30.32 22.97
CA ARG A 179 7.06 -29.41 22.51
C ARG A 179 6.52 -29.90 21.19
N THR A 180 5.21 -29.94 21.08
CA THR A 180 4.54 -30.36 19.85
C THR A 180 4.45 -29.22 18.85
N VAL A 181 4.94 -29.45 17.63
CA VAL A 181 4.71 -28.60 16.46
C VAL A 181 3.77 -29.33 15.52
N PRO A 182 2.69 -28.72 15.04
CA PRO A 182 1.85 -29.33 14.03
C PRO A 182 2.66 -29.81 12.83
N ALA A 183 2.36 -31.00 12.30
CA ALA A 183 3.07 -31.58 11.15
C ALA A 183 2.75 -30.80 9.86
N ALA A 184 3.19 -29.54 9.80
CA ALA A 184 2.96 -28.61 8.70
C ALA A 184 4.20 -27.73 8.47
N VAL A 185 4.27 -27.14 7.26
CA VAL A 185 5.26 -26.13 6.88
C VAL A 185 4.59 -25.08 6.00
N PHE A 186 4.81 -23.82 6.31
CA PHE A 186 4.39 -22.71 5.46
C PHE A 186 5.43 -22.41 4.40
N ILE A 187 4.98 -22.18 3.16
CA ILE A 187 5.84 -21.88 2.01
C ILE A 187 5.35 -20.57 1.41
N ALA A 188 6.16 -19.55 1.46
CA ALA A 188 5.80 -18.21 1.00
C ALA A 188 6.90 -17.57 0.14
N ASN A 189 6.54 -16.65 -0.72
CA ASN A 189 7.51 -15.93 -1.55
C ASN A 189 8.32 -14.95 -0.70
N GLY A 190 9.64 -15.18 -0.64
CA GLY A 190 10.60 -14.32 0.01
C GLY A 190 11.57 -13.61 -0.94
N ALA A 191 11.32 -13.65 -2.26
CA ALA A 191 12.20 -13.04 -3.25
C ALA A 191 12.01 -11.53 -3.37
N ASP A 192 10.76 -11.08 -3.33
CA ASP A 192 10.36 -9.72 -3.64
C ASP A 192 9.67 -9.05 -2.42
N ARG A 193 10.00 -7.79 -2.20
CA ARG A 193 9.44 -6.98 -1.12
C ARG A 193 7.90 -6.88 -1.18
N ASP A 194 7.34 -6.82 -2.37
CA ASP A 194 5.89 -6.74 -2.56
C ASP A 194 5.16 -8.03 -2.14
N THR A 195 5.87 -9.16 -2.09
CA THR A 195 5.34 -10.46 -1.68
C THR A 195 5.58 -10.81 -0.21
N PHE A 196 6.40 -10.03 0.52
CA PHE A 196 6.66 -10.24 1.95
C PHE A 196 5.40 -10.12 2.81
N TRP A 197 4.37 -9.43 2.33
CA TRP A 197 3.08 -9.33 3.01
C TRP A 197 2.38 -10.68 3.22
N ASP A 198 2.58 -11.63 2.30
CA ASP A 198 2.06 -12.98 2.43
C ASP A 198 2.78 -13.74 3.55
N VAL A 199 4.10 -13.57 3.68
CA VAL A 199 4.90 -14.15 4.78
C VAL A 199 4.47 -13.56 6.12
N LEU A 200 4.26 -12.25 6.18
CA LEU A 200 3.80 -11.55 7.39
C LEU A 200 2.44 -12.07 7.87
N ALA A 201 1.53 -12.34 6.96
CA ALA A 201 0.20 -12.84 7.30
C ALA A 201 0.26 -14.13 8.13
N VAL A 202 1.23 -15.01 7.87
CA VAL A 202 1.37 -16.30 8.56
C VAL A 202 2.34 -16.25 9.75
N SER A 203 3.10 -15.16 9.93
CA SER A 203 4.12 -15.06 10.98
C SER A 203 3.54 -15.16 12.40
N ALA A 204 2.35 -14.59 12.65
CA ALA A 204 1.70 -14.71 13.95
C ALA A 204 1.33 -16.16 14.27
N VAL A 205 0.80 -16.90 13.29
CA VAL A 205 0.48 -18.33 13.43
C VAL A 205 1.77 -19.15 13.67
N SER A 206 2.82 -18.86 12.91
CA SER A 206 4.14 -19.49 13.07
C SER A 206 4.72 -19.21 14.47
N ARG A 207 4.59 -17.98 14.99
CA ARG A 207 5.00 -17.62 16.35
C ARG A 207 4.20 -18.36 17.43
N HIS A 208 2.93 -18.68 17.18
CA HIS A 208 2.09 -19.39 18.14
C HIS A 208 2.36 -20.90 18.15
N THR A 209 2.49 -21.49 16.96
CA THR A 209 2.49 -22.95 16.79
C THR A 209 3.86 -23.57 16.62
N GLY A 210 4.89 -22.78 16.31
CA GLY A 210 6.19 -23.29 15.93
C GLY A 210 6.27 -23.80 14.47
N ILE A 211 5.17 -23.79 13.71
CA ILE A 211 5.20 -24.23 12.30
C ILE A 211 6.21 -23.36 11.53
N PRO A 212 7.25 -23.95 10.92
CA PRO A 212 8.29 -23.20 10.26
C PRO A 212 7.81 -22.56 8.95
N ILE A 213 8.45 -21.45 8.58
CA ILE A 213 8.24 -20.76 7.31
C ILE A 213 9.45 -21.00 6.43
N LEU A 214 9.27 -21.67 5.30
CA LEU A 214 10.26 -21.78 4.24
C LEU A 214 9.97 -20.72 3.16
N LEU A 215 11.01 -20.07 2.68
CA LEU A 215 10.88 -19.06 1.64
C LEU A 215 11.11 -19.67 0.26
N THR A 216 10.37 -19.19 -0.74
CA THR A 216 10.54 -19.57 -2.15
C THR A 216 10.66 -18.33 -3.04
N ALA A 217 11.04 -18.49 -4.31
CA ALA A 217 10.85 -17.46 -5.31
C ALA A 217 9.49 -17.64 -6.00
N ALA A 218 9.04 -16.63 -6.73
CA ALA A 218 7.73 -16.65 -7.39
C ALA A 218 7.59 -17.80 -8.41
N THR A 219 8.62 -18.05 -9.21
CA THR A 219 8.58 -18.97 -10.35
C THR A 219 9.56 -20.14 -10.25
N THR A 220 10.46 -20.13 -9.26
CA THR A 220 11.50 -21.16 -9.07
C THR A 220 11.54 -21.62 -7.62
N LEU A 221 11.86 -22.91 -7.41
CA LEU A 221 12.06 -23.49 -6.09
C LEU A 221 13.55 -23.51 -5.75
N PRO A 222 14.03 -22.68 -4.81
CA PRO A 222 15.43 -22.64 -4.41
C PRO A 222 15.91 -23.99 -3.85
N ALA A 223 17.19 -24.31 -4.04
CA ALA A 223 17.79 -25.55 -3.57
C ALA A 223 17.68 -25.71 -2.04
N ALA A 224 17.92 -24.64 -1.29
CA ALA A 224 17.77 -24.63 0.16
C ALA A 224 16.34 -24.94 0.62
N THR A 225 15.34 -24.38 -0.06
CA THR A 225 13.93 -24.68 0.23
C THR A 225 13.58 -26.12 -0.05
N ARG A 226 14.08 -26.66 -1.17
CA ARG A 226 13.91 -28.08 -1.52
C ARG A 226 14.53 -28.99 -0.46
N SER A 227 15.75 -28.68 0.00
CA SER A 227 16.44 -29.42 1.07
C SER A 227 15.65 -29.35 2.39
N GLY A 228 15.14 -28.16 2.77
CA GLY A 228 14.29 -28.01 3.97
C GLY A 228 13.01 -28.84 3.90
N LEU A 229 12.36 -28.90 2.74
CA LEU A 229 11.17 -29.74 2.52
C LEU A 229 11.48 -31.24 2.56
N ALA A 230 12.67 -31.64 2.10
CA ALA A 230 13.11 -33.04 2.16
C ALA A 230 13.35 -33.51 3.61
N ALA A 231 13.80 -32.60 4.49
CA ALA A 231 13.97 -32.88 5.91
C ALA A 231 12.62 -32.97 6.67
N MET A 232 11.50 -32.60 6.07
CA MET A 232 10.16 -32.65 6.66
C MET A 232 9.19 -33.41 5.73
N PRO A 233 9.41 -34.69 5.47
CA PRO A 233 8.66 -35.46 4.46
C PRO A 233 7.18 -35.61 4.80
N ALA A 234 6.81 -35.74 6.06
CA ALA A 234 5.44 -35.90 6.55
C ALA A 234 4.71 -34.58 6.75
N ALA A 235 5.36 -33.43 6.61
CA ALA A 235 4.73 -32.14 6.84
C ALA A 235 3.73 -31.78 5.74
N ARG A 236 2.54 -31.36 6.15
CA ARG A 236 1.54 -30.74 5.26
C ARG A 236 2.10 -29.42 4.70
N ARG A 237 2.19 -29.31 3.40
CA ARG A 237 2.83 -28.18 2.70
C ARG A 237 1.79 -27.13 2.34
N ILE A 238 1.77 -26.05 3.10
CA ILE A 238 0.77 -24.96 2.96
C ILE A 238 1.44 -23.80 2.23
N VAL A 239 1.01 -23.54 1.00
CA VAL A 239 1.52 -22.42 0.19
C VAL A 239 0.72 -21.16 0.52
N ILE A 240 1.43 -20.10 0.89
CA ILE A 240 0.86 -18.82 1.27
C ILE A 240 0.93 -17.84 0.10
N GLY A 241 -0.20 -17.16 -0.17
CA GLY A 241 -0.32 -16.19 -1.26
C GLY A 241 -0.97 -16.75 -2.53
N GLY A 242 -1.38 -15.85 -3.41
CA GLY A 242 -1.99 -16.15 -4.71
C GLY A 242 -1.00 -16.71 -5.73
N THR A 243 -1.50 -17.05 -6.92
CA THR A 243 -0.67 -17.58 -8.03
C THR A 243 0.34 -16.55 -8.57
N GLY A 244 0.07 -15.25 -8.39
CA GLY A 244 1.03 -14.19 -8.71
C GLY A 244 2.20 -14.11 -7.72
N SER A 245 2.00 -14.51 -6.46
CA SER A 245 3.06 -14.57 -5.44
C SER A 245 3.86 -15.87 -5.54
N VAL A 246 3.18 -17.01 -5.60
CA VAL A 246 3.79 -18.35 -5.76
C VAL A 246 3.10 -19.05 -6.92
N SER A 247 3.79 -19.19 -8.04
CA SER A 247 3.23 -19.74 -9.28
C SER A 247 2.73 -21.18 -9.13
N ALA A 248 1.88 -21.62 -10.06
CA ALA A 248 1.41 -23.01 -10.15
C ALA A 248 2.58 -23.99 -10.28
N ARG A 249 3.62 -23.62 -11.05
CA ARG A 249 4.85 -24.42 -11.19
C ARG A 249 5.53 -24.68 -9.86
N VAL A 250 5.72 -23.65 -9.03
CA VAL A 250 6.33 -23.80 -7.70
C VAL A 250 5.40 -24.59 -6.77
N TYR A 251 4.08 -24.33 -6.81
CA TYR A 251 3.10 -25.10 -6.04
C TYR A 251 3.21 -26.60 -6.32
N THR A 252 3.29 -27.00 -7.57
CA THR A 252 3.50 -28.40 -7.97
C THR A 252 4.87 -28.91 -7.53
N ALA A 253 5.94 -28.11 -7.70
CA ALA A 253 7.30 -28.51 -7.33
C ALA A 253 7.48 -28.72 -5.80
N VAL A 254 6.78 -27.96 -4.97
CA VAL A 254 6.76 -28.16 -3.52
C VAL A 254 5.77 -29.26 -3.10
N ARG A 255 5.02 -29.87 -4.01
CA ARG A 255 3.93 -30.81 -3.71
C ARG A 255 2.95 -30.20 -2.70
N GLY A 256 2.48 -28.97 -3.00
CA GLY A 256 1.61 -28.21 -2.10
C GLY A 256 0.32 -28.96 -1.79
N SER A 257 0.00 -29.12 -0.51
CA SER A 257 -1.22 -29.77 -0.07
C SER A 257 -2.42 -28.83 -0.13
N THR A 258 -2.20 -27.56 0.12
CA THR A 258 -3.22 -26.51 0.10
C THR A 258 -2.59 -25.13 -0.10
N ARG A 259 -3.43 -24.21 -0.58
CA ARG A 259 -3.03 -22.80 -0.73
C ARG A 259 -3.89 -21.94 0.18
N TRP A 260 -3.23 -21.07 0.96
CA TRP A 260 -3.87 -20.02 1.74
C TRP A 260 -3.53 -18.66 1.11
N GLY A 261 -4.42 -18.13 0.32
CA GLY A 261 -4.18 -16.90 -0.41
C GLY A 261 -5.48 -16.23 -0.82
N GLY A 262 -5.38 -14.98 -1.23
CA GLY A 262 -6.47 -14.15 -1.71
C GLY A 262 -6.06 -13.29 -2.90
N ALA A 263 -6.97 -12.48 -3.40
CA ALA A 263 -6.75 -11.61 -4.56
C ALA A 263 -5.72 -10.49 -4.31
N ASN A 264 -5.41 -10.20 -3.05
CA ASN A 264 -4.42 -9.22 -2.63
C ASN A 264 -3.91 -9.56 -1.21
N ARG A 265 -2.91 -8.82 -0.72
CA ARG A 265 -2.31 -9.01 0.60
C ARG A 265 -3.30 -8.99 1.76
N PHE A 266 -4.34 -8.15 1.69
CA PHE A 266 -5.37 -8.06 2.73
C PHE A 266 -6.24 -9.31 2.75
N ALA A 267 -6.64 -9.78 1.57
CA ALA A 267 -7.41 -11.02 1.42
C ALA A 267 -6.57 -12.26 1.79
N THR A 268 -5.27 -12.26 1.51
CA THR A 268 -4.36 -13.33 1.95
C THR A 268 -4.28 -13.36 3.48
N ALA A 269 -4.08 -12.22 4.16
CA ALA A 269 -4.05 -12.16 5.62
C ALA A 269 -5.35 -12.68 6.25
N ASN A 270 -6.50 -12.31 5.70
CA ASN A 270 -7.79 -12.81 6.16
C ASN A 270 -7.98 -14.31 5.91
N ALA A 271 -7.53 -14.81 4.76
CA ALA A 271 -7.58 -16.25 4.47
C ALA A 271 -6.69 -17.05 5.43
N VAL A 272 -5.52 -16.55 5.77
CA VAL A 272 -4.63 -17.13 6.79
C VAL A 272 -5.33 -17.13 8.15
N ALA A 273 -5.87 -15.99 8.59
CA ALA A 273 -6.57 -15.87 9.87
C ALA A 273 -7.74 -16.87 9.98
N ALA A 274 -8.62 -16.90 8.97
CA ALA A 274 -9.77 -17.81 8.96
C ALA A 274 -9.36 -19.29 8.98
N ARG A 275 -8.38 -19.67 8.14
CA ARG A 275 -7.93 -21.07 8.04
C ARG A 275 -7.14 -21.53 9.24
N ALA A 276 -6.30 -20.64 9.83
CA ALA A 276 -5.59 -20.93 11.06
C ALA A 276 -6.55 -21.12 12.25
N THR A 277 -7.59 -20.27 12.35
CA THR A 277 -8.66 -20.43 13.36
C THR A 277 -9.42 -21.74 13.18
N SER A 278 -9.80 -22.09 11.95
CA SER A 278 -10.49 -23.37 11.66
C SER A 278 -9.61 -24.60 11.96
N ALA A 279 -8.28 -24.43 11.90
CA ALA A 279 -7.32 -25.51 12.25
C ALA A 279 -6.99 -25.56 13.74
N GLY A 280 -7.53 -24.68 14.57
CA GLY A 280 -7.18 -24.55 15.99
C GLY A 280 -5.77 -23.98 16.24
N TRP A 281 -5.19 -23.30 15.24
CA TRP A 281 -3.82 -22.75 15.30
C TRP A 281 -3.77 -21.25 15.62
N ALA A 282 -4.92 -20.60 15.70
CA ALA A 282 -5.02 -19.20 16.09
C ALA A 282 -6.43 -18.87 16.58
N ASP A 283 -6.53 -17.80 17.39
CA ASP A 283 -7.79 -17.19 17.80
C ASP A 283 -7.94 -15.82 17.12
N ARG A 284 -8.85 -15.71 16.18
CA ARG A 284 -9.09 -14.45 15.46
C ARG A 284 -9.82 -13.39 16.29
N SER A 285 -10.25 -13.72 17.51
CA SER A 285 -10.79 -12.72 18.45
C SER A 285 -9.71 -11.77 18.96
N ILE A 286 -8.43 -12.20 18.91
CA ILE A 286 -7.24 -11.41 19.23
C ILE A 286 -6.52 -11.06 17.94
N PHE A 287 -6.32 -9.80 17.65
CA PHE A 287 -5.66 -9.40 16.42
C PHE A 287 -4.70 -8.24 16.59
N ALA A 288 -3.73 -8.16 15.69
CA ALA A 288 -2.96 -6.95 15.43
C ALA A 288 -3.18 -6.49 13.99
N ILE A 289 -3.28 -5.19 13.79
CA ILE A 289 -3.31 -4.56 12.46
C ILE A 289 -2.00 -3.86 12.19
N ALA A 290 -1.38 -4.20 11.06
CA ALA A 290 -0.21 -3.52 10.52
C ALA A 290 -0.53 -2.85 9.19
N VAL A 291 0.11 -1.71 8.97
CA VAL A 291 0.04 -0.93 7.72
C VAL A 291 1.41 -0.87 7.06
N ALA A 292 2.48 -0.79 7.86
CA ALA A 292 3.86 -0.79 7.41
C ALA A 292 4.54 -2.13 7.70
N MET A 293 5.39 -2.57 6.78
CA MET A 293 6.06 -3.88 6.86
C MET A 293 6.94 -4.03 8.13
N PRO A 294 7.78 -3.06 8.52
CA PRO A 294 8.61 -3.20 9.71
C PRO A 294 7.82 -3.41 11.00
N ASP A 295 6.66 -2.75 11.11
CA ASP A 295 5.77 -2.87 12.26
C ASP A 295 5.09 -4.25 12.30
N ALA A 296 4.74 -4.79 11.12
CA ALA A 296 4.14 -6.11 10.97
C ALA A 296 5.09 -7.25 11.39
N VAL A 297 6.38 -7.13 11.02
CA VAL A 297 7.41 -8.13 11.33
C VAL A 297 7.50 -8.41 12.83
N THR A 298 7.58 -7.35 13.63
CA THR A 298 7.69 -7.46 15.08
C THR A 298 6.33 -7.67 15.75
N GLY A 299 5.27 -7.13 15.16
CA GLY A 299 3.89 -7.29 15.64
C GLY A 299 3.40 -8.72 15.67
N ALA A 300 3.89 -9.57 14.77
CA ALA A 300 3.66 -11.01 14.81
C ALA A 300 4.11 -11.65 16.13
N GLY A 301 5.18 -11.12 16.76
CA GLY A 301 5.66 -11.53 18.07
C GLY A 301 4.63 -11.32 19.17
N LEU A 302 4.00 -10.13 19.21
CA LEU A 302 2.99 -9.76 20.20
C LEU A 302 1.74 -10.63 20.06
N VAL A 303 1.09 -10.54 18.90
CA VAL A 303 -0.20 -11.19 18.73
C VAL A 303 -0.08 -12.70 18.62
N GLY A 304 1.00 -13.22 18.04
CA GLY A 304 1.25 -14.66 17.94
C GLY A 304 1.55 -15.29 19.31
N ARG A 305 2.24 -14.60 20.24
CA ARG A 305 2.41 -15.10 21.62
C ARG A 305 1.08 -15.24 22.35
N ALA A 306 0.12 -14.35 22.04
CA ALA A 306 -1.24 -14.40 22.57
C ALA A 306 -2.16 -15.38 21.81
N GLY A 307 -1.67 -16.10 20.80
CA GLY A 307 -2.46 -17.01 19.97
C GLY A 307 -3.30 -16.32 18.91
N GLY A 308 -3.18 -15.01 18.74
CA GLY A 308 -3.99 -14.22 17.81
C GLY A 308 -3.45 -14.18 16.38
N VAL A 309 -4.05 -13.33 15.56
CA VAL A 309 -3.78 -13.20 14.13
C VAL A 309 -3.23 -11.83 13.75
N LEU A 310 -2.39 -11.78 12.73
CA LEU A 310 -1.90 -10.54 12.12
C LEU A 310 -2.75 -10.22 10.89
N LEU A 311 -3.38 -9.05 10.91
CA LEU A 311 -4.20 -8.52 9.84
C LEU A 311 -3.55 -7.28 9.22
N LEU A 312 -3.94 -6.98 8.00
CA LEU A 312 -3.42 -5.82 7.27
C LEU A 312 -4.53 -4.81 6.99
N SER A 313 -4.17 -3.54 6.95
CA SER A 313 -5.09 -2.48 6.58
C SER A 313 -4.43 -1.37 5.78
N THR A 314 -5.20 -0.39 5.35
CA THR A 314 -4.67 0.84 4.77
C THR A 314 -4.35 1.85 5.87
N ARG A 315 -3.58 2.89 5.55
CA ARG A 315 -3.14 3.88 6.53
C ARG A 315 -4.30 4.62 7.19
N GLU A 316 -5.30 4.99 6.41
CA GLU A 316 -6.34 5.93 6.86
C GLU A 316 -7.61 5.24 7.38
N ARG A 317 -7.82 3.95 7.07
CA ARG A 317 -9.07 3.25 7.38
C ARG A 317 -8.91 1.74 7.27
N LEU A 318 -9.85 1.00 7.84
CA LEU A 318 -9.94 -0.45 7.68
C LEU A 318 -10.12 -0.81 6.20
N HIS A 319 -9.28 -1.75 5.75
CA HIS A 319 -9.50 -2.35 4.44
C HIS A 319 -10.78 -3.20 4.46
N ARG A 320 -11.55 -3.16 3.38
CA ARG A 320 -12.83 -3.88 3.27
C ARG A 320 -12.78 -5.34 3.73
N THR A 321 -11.78 -6.08 3.28
CA THR A 321 -11.67 -7.50 3.64
C THR A 321 -11.40 -7.69 5.13
N THR A 322 -10.56 -6.85 5.71
CA THR A 322 -10.27 -6.85 7.15
C THR A 322 -11.49 -6.46 7.96
N TRP A 323 -12.24 -5.46 7.50
CA TRP A 323 -13.51 -5.09 8.13
C TRP A 323 -14.49 -6.27 8.12
N ASN A 324 -14.64 -6.98 7.00
CA ASN A 324 -15.53 -8.14 6.89
C ASN A 324 -15.18 -9.22 7.94
N LEU A 325 -13.90 -9.50 8.13
CA LEU A 325 -13.46 -10.50 9.11
C LEU A 325 -13.77 -10.05 10.54
N LEU A 326 -13.48 -8.80 10.87
CA LEU A 326 -13.66 -8.25 12.23
C LEU A 326 -15.14 -7.99 12.58
N SER A 327 -16.00 -7.80 11.58
CA SER A 327 -17.45 -7.59 11.76
C SER A 327 -18.26 -8.88 11.80
N ASP A 328 -17.63 -10.04 11.65
CA ASP A 328 -18.29 -11.34 11.65
C ASP A 328 -18.91 -11.64 13.02
N PRO A 329 -20.25 -11.74 13.12
CA PRO A 329 -20.91 -11.99 14.39
C PRO A 329 -20.66 -13.39 14.96
N ALA A 330 -20.27 -14.35 14.11
CA ALA A 330 -19.98 -15.72 14.55
C ALA A 330 -18.65 -15.85 15.30
N ALA A 331 -17.75 -14.87 15.17
CA ALA A 331 -16.49 -14.84 15.90
C ALA A 331 -16.08 -13.38 16.16
N PRO A 332 -16.69 -12.74 17.17
CA PRO A 332 -16.46 -11.35 17.49
C PRO A 332 -15.01 -11.12 17.98
N ALA A 333 -14.39 -10.09 17.46
CA ALA A 333 -13.09 -9.66 17.94
C ALA A 333 -13.22 -8.98 19.32
N THR A 334 -12.30 -9.29 20.24
CA THR A 334 -12.32 -8.82 21.62
C THR A 334 -11.11 -7.95 21.98
N THR A 335 -9.97 -8.19 21.38
CA THR A 335 -8.70 -7.51 21.68
C THR A 335 -7.97 -7.12 20.41
N GLY A 336 -7.70 -5.83 20.27
CA GLY A 336 -7.02 -5.28 19.10
C GLY A 336 -5.73 -4.52 19.43
N TYR A 337 -4.74 -4.65 18.55
CA TYR A 337 -3.53 -3.84 18.56
C TYR A 337 -3.37 -3.15 17.20
N LEU A 338 -3.11 -1.85 17.21
CA LEU A 338 -2.72 -1.11 16.00
C LEU A 338 -1.22 -0.83 16.06
N LEU A 339 -0.47 -1.41 15.14
CA LEU A 339 0.98 -1.35 15.12
C LEU A 339 1.49 -0.15 14.33
N GLY A 340 2.48 0.51 14.90
CA GLY A 340 3.14 1.65 14.25
C GLY A 340 2.60 3.01 14.62
N GLY A 341 3.44 4.03 14.40
CA GLY A 341 3.15 5.43 14.69
C GLY A 341 2.11 6.05 13.75
N THR A 342 1.76 7.30 14.00
CA THR A 342 0.77 8.05 13.20
C THR A 342 1.21 8.26 11.75
N GLY A 343 2.51 8.16 11.47
CA GLY A 343 3.07 8.18 10.12
C GLY A 343 2.72 6.94 9.30
N SER A 344 2.69 5.75 9.91
CA SER A 344 2.33 4.49 9.24
C SER A 344 0.84 4.18 9.34
N ALA A 345 0.22 4.36 10.50
CA ALA A 345 -1.19 4.10 10.75
C ALA A 345 -1.86 5.33 11.36
N SER A 346 -2.81 5.96 10.67
CA SER A 346 -3.40 7.24 11.09
C SER A 346 -4.19 7.14 12.40
N PRO A 347 -4.42 8.26 13.11
CA PRO A 347 -5.36 8.32 14.22
C PRO A 347 -6.79 7.95 13.80
N ALA A 348 -7.17 8.24 12.55
CA ALA A 348 -8.49 7.92 12.02
C ALA A 348 -8.73 6.41 11.92
N LEU A 349 -7.71 5.61 11.55
CA LEU A 349 -7.80 4.16 11.56
C LEU A 349 -8.02 3.61 12.98
N LEU A 350 -7.31 4.14 13.98
CA LEU A 350 -7.52 3.75 15.39
C LEU A 350 -8.93 4.11 15.86
N ALA A 351 -9.41 5.31 15.51
CA ALA A 351 -10.76 5.75 15.84
C ALA A 351 -11.82 4.85 15.21
N GLU A 352 -11.62 4.43 13.94
CA GLU A 352 -12.52 3.51 13.24
C GLU A 352 -12.58 2.13 13.93
N LEU A 353 -11.45 1.57 14.35
CA LEU A 353 -11.38 0.32 15.13
C LEU A 353 -12.14 0.43 16.46
N ASN A 354 -12.10 1.61 17.08
CA ASN A 354 -12.85 1.92 18.30
C ASN A 354 -14.27 2.46 18.02
N GLY A 355 -14.82 2.22 16.84
CA GLY A 355 -16.22 2.47 16.51
C GLY A 355 -16.54 3.82 15.87
N ALA A 356 -15.56 4.69 15.65
CA ALA A 356 -15.80 5.96 14.97
C ALA A 356 -16.07 5.75 13.45
N PRO A 357 -16.84 6.65 12.79
CA PRO A 357 -16.99 6.60 11.35
C PRO A 357 -15.66 6.93 10.66
N ALA A 358 -15.37 6.22 9.57
CA ALA A 358 -14.19 6.53 8.77
C ALA A 358 -14.38 7.82 7.99
N THR A 359 -13.36 8.66 7.93
CA THR A 359 -13.35 9.85 7.07
C THR A 359 -13.46 9.44 5.60
N PRO A 360 -14.43 9.97 4.83
CA PRO A 360 -14.55 9.66 3.41
C PRO A 360 -13.29 10.06 2.65
N VAL A 361 -12.83 9.21 1.76
CA VAL A 361 -11.75 9.53 0.83
C VAL A 361 -12.36 9.86 -0.53
N LEU A 362 -12.21 11.11 -0.97
CA LEU A 362 -12.59 11.50 -2.32
C LEU A 362 -11.61 10.88 -3.31
N GLY A 363 -12.12 10.13 -4.27
CA GLY A 363 -11.30 9.45 -5.28
C GLY A 363 -10.50 10.43 -6.13
N ALA A 364 -9.38 9.97 -6.67
CA ALA A 364 -8.54 10.73 -7.61
C ALA A 364 -9.28 11.16 -8.89
N SER A 365 -10.47 10.60 -9.15
CA SER A 365 -11.36 10.98 -10.25
C SER A 365 -12.24 12.21 -9.94
N THR A 366 -12.08 12.88 -8.78
CA THR A 366 -12.51 14.26 -8.66
C THR A 366 -11.43 15.14 -9.30
N PRO A 367 -11.50 15.41 -10.62
CA PRO A 367 -10.54 16.33 -11.23
C PRO A 367 -10.68 17.67 -10.51
N ALA A 368 -9.64 18.48 -10.57
CA ALA A 368 -9.72 19.86 -10.13
C ALA A 368 -10.93 20.49 -10.85
N ALA A 369 -12.07 20.53 -10.16
CA ALA A 369 -13.25 21.17 -10.70
C ALA A 369 -13.06 22.68 -10.54
N TRP A 370 -13.57 23.41 -11.47
CA TRP A 370 -13.62 24.88 -11.44
C TRP A 370 -15.08 25.33 -11.42
N ALA A 371 -15.29 26.51 -10.93
CA ALA A 371 -16.62 27.11 -10.91
C ALA A 371 -17.20 27.21 -12.32
N GLY A 372 -18.45 26.81 -12.47
CA GLY A 372 -19.14 26.74 -13.74
C GLY A 372 -18.95 25.45 -14.56
N SER A 373 -18.18 24.49 -14.05
CA SER A 373 -18.04 23.16 -14.65
C SER A 373 -18.88 22.11 -13.93
N THR A 374 -18.81 20.88 -14.40
CA THR A 374 -19.31 19.72 -13.66
C THR A 374 -18.14 18.99 -12.98
N MET A 375 -18.34 18.57 -11.73
CA MET A 375 -17.39 17.71 -11.04
C MET A 375 -18.06 16.37 -10.69
N ARG A 376 -17.34 15.28 -10.90
CA ARG A 376 -17.76 13.97 -10.40
C ARG A 376 -17.38 13.85 -8.92
N VAL A 377 -18.38 13.69 -8.06
CA VAL A 377 -18.18 13.46 -6.64
C VAL A 377 -18.32 11.96 -6.38
N ALA A 378 -17.19 11.28 -6.23
CA ALA A 378 -17.13 9.87 -5.94
C ALA A 378 -15.96 9.58 -5.02
N GLY A 379 -15.99 8.46 -4.35
CA GLY A 379 -14.93 8.05 -3.44
C GLY A 379 -15.23 6.74 -2.77
N THR A 380 -14.55 6.50 -1.67
CA THR A 380 -14.74 5.30 -0.85
C THR A 380 -14.87 5.70 0.62
N VAL A 381 -15.64 4.92 1.36
CA VAL A 381 -15.78 5.03 2.82
C VAL A 381 -15.28 3.76 3.49
N GLY A 382 -14.82 3.87 4.73
CA GLY A 382 -14.40 2.74 5.53
C GLY A 382 -15.57 1.96 6.14
N GLY A 383 -15.26 0.90 6.88
CA GLY A 383 -16.20 0.16 7.72
C GLY A 383 -16.88 1.08 8.74
N ASN A 384 -17.95 0.71 9.32
CA ASN A 384 -18.79 1.50 10.24
C ASN A 384 -19.55 2.69 9.62
N THR A 385 -19.44 2.95 8.30
CA THR A 385 -20.21 4.01 7.64
C THR A 385 -21.48 3.46 7.02
N THR A 386 -22.64 3.96 7.42
CA THR A 386 -23.95 3.56 6.89
C THR A 386 -24.47 4.47 5.80
N SER A 387 -24.11 5.75 5.85
CA SER A 387 -24.54 6.72 4.84
C SER A 387 -23.47 7.77 4.55
N VAL A 388 -23.56 8.35 3.36
CA VAL A 388 -22.80 9.55 2.97
C VAL A 388 -23.74 10.65 2.52
N LYS A 389 -23.46 11.87 2.95
CA LYS A 389 -24.15 13.10 2.52
C LYS A 389 -23.23 13.94 1.66
N LEU A 390 -23.75 14.46 0.56
CA LEU A 390 -23.11 15.51 -0.24
C LEU A 390 -23.63 16.86 0.21
N VAL A 391 -22.76 17.72 0.68
CA VAL A 391 -23.07 19.07 1.14
C VAL A 391 -22.31 20.06 0.25
N VAL A 392 -23.03 21.05 -0.28
CA VAL A 392 -22.45 22.10 -1.12
C VAL A 392 -22.80 23.45 -0.51
N ASN A 393 -21.80 24.23 -0.14
CA ASN A 393 -21.96 25.53 0.55
C ASN A 393 -22.89 25.45 1.78
N GLY A 394 -22.73 24.38 2.59
CA GLY A 394 -23.55 24.16 3.79
C GLY A 394 -24.91 23.49 3.55
N VAL A 395 -25.37 23.40 2.30
CA VAL A 395 -26.67 22.81 1.95
C VAL A 395 -26.50 21.34 1.53
N THR A 396 -27.25 20.42 2.17
CA THR A 396 -27.28 19.01 1.77
C THR A 396 -27.97 18.88 0.41
N ARG A 397 -27.26 18.33 -0.58
CA ARG A 397 -27.75 18.09 -1.94
C ARG A 397 -28.23 16.67 -2.18
N ALA A 398 -27.62 15.70 -1.50
CA ALA A 398 -27.99 14.31 -1.62
C ALA A 398 -27.51 13.52 -0.39
N THR A 399 -28.22 12.45 -0.08
CA THR A 399 -27.80 11.44 0.90
C THR A 399 -27.90 10.07 0.25
N LYS A 400 -26.89 9.23 0.44
CA LYS A 400 -26.89 7.84 -0.03
C LYS A 400 -26.56 6.90 1.11
N ALA A 401 -27.31 5.83 1.25
CA ALA A 401 -26.90 4.68 2.03
C ALA A 401 -25.75 3.97 1.32
N VAL A 402 -24.78 3.50 2.07
CA VAL A 402 -23.61 2.78 1.54
C VAL A 402 -23.30 1.58 2.41
N LEU A 403 -22.74 0.56 1.81
CA LEU A 403 -22.14 -0.53 2.56
C LEU A 403 -20.90 0.01 3.32
N PRO A 404 -20.57 -0.54 4.49
CA PRO A 404 -19.50 -0.02 5.34
C PRO A 404 -18.15 0.14 4.65
N TRP A 405 -17.85 -0.68 3.66
CA TRP A 405 -16.62 -0.63 2.85
C TRP A 405 -16.85 -0.04 1.46
N GLY A 406 -18.06 0.49 1.19
CA GLY A 406 -18.54 0.77 -0.16
C GLY A 406 -17.85 1.95 -0.82
N ALA A 407 -17.77 1.88 -2.15
CA ALA A 407 -17.58 3.04 -2.97
C ALA A 407 -18.89 3.85 -3.01
N PHE A 408 -18.80 5.16 -3.06
CA PHE A 408 -19.94 6.03 -3.29
C PHE A 408 -19.74 6.88 -4.53
N SER A 409 -20.84 7.25 -5.17
CA SER A 409 -20.84 8.21 -6.26
C SER A 409 -22.13 9.00 -6.24
N PHE A 410 -22.01 10.32 -6.21
CA PHE A 410 -23.13 11.24 -6.38
C PHE A 410 -23.32 11.65 -7.85
N GLY A 411 -22.51 11.08 -8.77
CA GLY A 411 -22.55 11.47 -10.18
C GLY A 411 -21.87 12.81 -10.44
N SER A 412 -22.38 13.53 -11.44
CA SER A 412 -21.87 14.85 -11.82
C SER A 412 -22.60 15.94 -11.05
N LEU A 413 -21.83 16.78 -10.35
CA LEU A 413 -22.29 17.96 -9.64
C LEU A 413 -21.98 19.21 -10.48
N ALA A 414 -22.96 20.01 -10.81
CA ALA A 414 -22.74 21.34 -11.37
C ALA A 414 -22.15 22.25 -10.28
N VAL A 415 -20.96 22.79 -10.54
CA VAL A 415 -20.28 23.69 -9.61
C VAL A 415 -20.74 25.13 -9.87
N PRO A 416 -21.27 25.87 -8.88
CA PRO A 416 -21.68 27.25 -9.05
C PRO A 416 -20.54 28.13 -9.60
N LYS A 417 -20.85 29.10 -10.46
CA LYS A 417 -19.86 30.05 -11.02
C LYS A 417 -19.12 30.84 -9.94
N ALA A 418 -19.74 31.06 -8.79
CA ALA A 418 -19.13 31.72 -7.63
C ALA A 418 -18.15 30.82 -6.86
N GLY A 419 -17.98 29.56 -7.27
CA GLY A 419 -17.24 28.55 -6.54
C GLY A 419 -18.12 27.79 -5.54
N ALA A 420 -17.54 26.79 -4.92
CA ALA A 420 -18.24 25.97 -3.92
C ALA A 420 -17.29 25.34 -2.92
N LYS A 421 -17.71 25.20 -1.67
CA LYS A 421 -17.17 24.25 -0.72
C LYS A 421 -17.99 22.98 -0.83
N VAL A 422 -17.37 21.92 -1.37
CA VAL A 422 -18.00 20.60 -1.51
C VAL A 422 -17.51 19.75 -0.36
N THR A 423 -18.43 19.25 0.45
CA THR A 423 -18.15 18.41 1.62
C THR A 423 -18.87 17.08 1.45
N VAL A 424 -18.19 15.98 1.73
CA VAL A 424 -18.81 14.67 1.89
C VAL A 424 -18.73 14.29 3.35
N VAL A 425 -19.88 13.98 3.94
CA VAL A 425 -20.02 13.60 5.35
C VAL A 425 -20.42 12.13 5.41
N ALA A 426 -19.61 11.32 6.08
CA ALA A 426 -19.92 9.93 6.41
C ALA A 426 -20.61 9.87 7.77
N THR A 427 -21.60 9.01 7.91
CA THR A 427 -22.33 8.80 9.18
C THR A 427 -22.30 7.31 9.52
N ASN A 428 -22.01 6.98 10.79
CA ASN A 428 -22.05 5.61 11.31
C ASN A 428 -23.44 5.24 11.87
N PRO A 429 -23.68 3.98 12.31
CA PRO A 429 -24.95 3.58 12.93
C PRO A 429 -25.32 4.37 14.17
N ASP A 430 -24.36 4.92 14.92
CA ASP A 430 -24.61 5.70 16.12
C ASP A 430 -24.89 7.19 15.82
N GLY A 431 -24.97 7.58 14.54
CA GLY A 431 -25.17 8.96 14.12
C GLY A 431 -23.90 9.84 14.17
N LYS A 432 -22.76 9.30 14.62
CA LYS A 432 -21.48 10.03 14.59
C LYS A 432 -21.03 10.26 13.15
N THR A 433 -20.38 11.39 12.90
CA THR A 433 -19.99 11.82 11.56
C THR A 433 -18.50 12.08 11.45
N ALA A 434 -17.97 11.82 10.24
CA ALA A 434 -16.65 12.27 9.79
C ALA A 434 -16.79 12.88 8.39
N SER A 435 -15.99 13.87 8.07
CA SER A 435 -16.14 14.58 6.78
C SER A 435 -14.82 14.91 6.12
N THR A 436 -14.87 15.05 4.79
CA THR A 436 -13.81 15.64 3.98
C THR A 436 -14.38 16.73 3.12
N SER A 437 -13.62 17.79 2.88
CA SER A 437 -14.07 18.95 2.10
C SER A 437 -13.07 19.31 1.01
N ARG A 438 -13.60 19.85 -0.09
CA ARG A 438 -12.82 20.47 -1.15
C ARG A 438 -13.40 21.83 -1.48
N VAL A 439 -12.55 22.85 -1.55
CA VAL A 439 -12.95 24.18 -2.02
C VAL A 439 -12.65 24.27 -3.50
N VAL A 440 -13.69 24.56 -4.29
CA VAL A 440 -13.58 24.84 -5.72
C VAL A 440 -13.64 26.35 -5.89
N LYS A 441 -12.49 26.94 -6.23
CA LYS A 441 -12.41 28.39 -6.44
C LYS A 441 -12.97 28.78 -7.81
N PRO A 442 -13.55 30.01 -7.97
CA PRO A 442 -13.89 30.52 -9.27
C PRO A 442 -12.63 30.63 -10.13
N LEU A 443 -12.66 30.07 -11.32
CA LEU A 443 -11.65 30.35 -12.33
C LEU A 443 -12.08 31.53 -13.15
N LYS A 444 -11.38 32.66 -13.02
CA LYS A 444 -11.49 33.77 -13.96
C LYS A 444 -10.55 33.49 -15.12
N PHE A 445 -11.09 33.29 -16.29
CA PHE A 445 -10.29 33.21 -17.51
C PHE A 445 -10.00 34.62 -18.02
N PRO A 446 -8.77 34.90 -18.44
CA PRO A 446 -8.37 36.23 -18.87
C PRO A 446 -9.00 36.64 -20.21
N TYR A 447 -9.46 35.65 -21.00
CA TYR A 447 -10.10 35.85 -22.30
C TYR A 447 -11.19 34.80 -22.54
N ALA A 448 -12.21 35.13 -23.31
CA ALA A 448 -13.30 34.21 -23.64
C ALA A 448 -12.80 32.91 -24.34
N THR A 449 -11.81 33.07 -25.22
CA THR A 449 -11.12 31.92 -25.83
C THR A 449 -9.63 32.08 -25.61
N CYS A 450 -9.02 31.13 -24.88
CA CYS A 450 -7.61 31.21 -24.55
C CYS A 450 -7.07 29.83 -24.07
N ILE A 451 -5.76 29.76 -24.04
CA ILE A 451 -5.02 28.74 -23.31
C ILE A 451 -4.47 29.35 -22.01
N VAL A 452 -4.69 28.72 -20.90
CA VAL A 452 -4.04 29.08 -19.63
C VAL A 452 -3.05 27.98 -19.26
N ILE A 453 -1.80 28.35 -19.05
CA ILE A 453 -0.73 27.48 -18.58
C ILE A 453 -0.56 27.74 -17.08
N ASP A 454 -0.90 26.77 -16.26
CA ASP A 454 -0.71 26.77 -14.82
C ASP A 454 0.59 26.02 -14.50
N LYS A 455 1.60 26.77 -14.06
CA LYS A 455 2.92 26.23 -13.79
C LYS A 455 2.97 25.44 -12.48
N SER A 456 2.18 25.83 -11.48
CA SER A 456 2.15 25.18 -10.18
C SER A 456 1.52 23.79 -10.23
N ASP A 457 0.49 23.63 -11.10
CA ASP A 457 -0.26 22.39 -11.25
C ASP A 457 0.22 21.50 -12.43
N PHE A 458 1.17 21.99 -13.24
CA PHE A 458 1.60 21.34 -14.48
C PHE A 458 0.44 21.05 -15.43
N LYS A 459 -0.44 22.07 -15.63
CA LYS A 459 -1.66 21.91 -16.44
C LYS A 459 -1.82 23.01 -17.47
N LEU A 460 -2.34 22.60 -18.63
CA LEU A 460 -2.84 23.47 -19.68
C LEU A 460 -4.36 23.39 -19.70
N TYR A 461 -5.00 24.55 -19.60
CA TYR A 461 -6.45 24.71 -19.68
C TYR A 461 -6.82 25.26 -21.06
N TRP A 462 -7.63 24.52 -21.82
CA TRP A 462 -8.22 25.00 -23.06
C TRP A 462 -9.60 25.57 -22.80
N VAL A 463 -9.77 26.86 -23.07
CA VAL A 463 -11.00 27.62 -22.85
C VAL A 463 -11.55 28.10 -24.18
N LYS A 464 -12.84 27.90 -24.43
CA LYS A 464 -13.56 28.41 -25.60
C LYS A 464 -14.90 28.98 -25.19
N ASN A 465 -15.19 30.22 -25.61
CA ASN A 465 -16.45 30.94 -25.29
C ASN A 465 -16.76 30.98 -23.77
N ASN A 466 -15.76 31.30 -22.95
CA ASN A 466 -15.83 31.28 -21.47
C ASN A 466 -16.15 29.90 -20.86
N VAL A 467 -16.04 28.83 -21.64
CA VAL A 467 -16.21 27.44 -21.16
C VAL A 467 -14.86 26.74 -21.19
N LEU A 468 -14.47 26.16 -20.10
CA LEU A 468 -13.31 25.30 -20.08
C LEU A 468 -13.66 23.97 -20.79
N VAL A 469 -13.03 23.77 -21.94
CA VAL A 469 -13.27 22.61 -22.79
C VAL A 469 -12.52 21.38 -22.26
N LYS A 470 -11.24 21.58 -21.93
CA LYS A 470 -10.40 20.46 -21.48
C LYS A 470 -9.16 20.92 -20.70
N VAL A 471 -8.65 20.03 -19.86
CA VAL A 471 -7.40 20.19 -19.11
C VAL A 471 -6.43 19.11 -19.54
N TYR A 472 -5.21 19.51 -19.82
CA TYR A 472 -4.15 18.60 -20.23
C TYR A 472 -2.97 18.67 -19.24
N PRO A 473 -2.37 17.55 -18.84
CA PRO A 473 -1.11 17.57 -18.13
C PRO A 473 0.02 18.01 -19.09
N ILE A 474 0.96 18.77 -18.57
CA ILE A 474 2.08 19.33 -19.33
C ILE A 474 3.40 19.19 -18.56
N ALA A 475 4.53 19.29 -19.29
CA ALA A 475 5.81 19.64 -18.69
C ALA A 475 6.17 21.08 -19.06
N ILE A 476 6.90 21.74 -18.16
CA ILE A 476 7.29 23.14 -18.29
C ILE A 476 8.82 23.29 -18.23
N GLY A 477 9.32 24.52 -18.34
CA GLY A 477 10.73 24.83 -18.23
C GLY A 477 11.35 24.36 -16.91
N ARG A 478 12.54 23.74 -16.99
CA ARG A 478 13.35 23.35 -15.83
C ARG A 478 13.92 24.56 -15.10
N ASP A 479 14.42 24.35 -13.91
CA ASP A 479 15.08 25.40 -13.13
C ASP A 479 16.28 25.98 -13.91
N GLY A 480 16.39 27.29 -13.94
CA GLY A 480 17.33 28.06 -14.78
C GLY A 480 16.90 28.27 -16.25
N MET A 481 15.81 27.62 -16.68
CA MET A 481 15.23 27.75 -18.03
C MET A 481 13.70 27.76 -17.96
N GLU A 482 13.17 28.50 -17.01
CA GLU A 482 11.76 28.50 -16.69
C GLU A 482 10.88 29.01 -17.83
N THR A 483 9.68 28.47 -17.91
CA THR A 483 8.61 29.05 -18.72
C THR A 483 8.22 30.42 -18.12
N PRO A 484 8.44 31.56 -18.84
CA PRO A 484 8.16 32.87 -18.27
C PRO A 484 6.68 33.11 -17.99
N LEU A 485 6.38 33.89 -16.95
CA LEU A 485 5.04 34.43 -16.71
C LEU A 485 4.77 35.57 -17.68
N ALA A 486 3.84 35.40 -18.62
CA ALA A 486 3.56 36.39 -19.65
C ALA A 486 2.20 36.17 -20.32
N LYS A 487 1.82 37.14 -21.16
CA LYS A 487 0.75 36.99 -22.15
C LYS A 487 1.39 36.71 -23.50
N TRP A 488 0.82 35.77 -24.21
CA TRP A 488 1.30 35.29 -25.51
C TRP A 488 0.15 35.17 -26.49
N LYS A 489 0.48 35.01 -27.76
CA LYS A 489 -0.47 34.69 -28.82
C LYS A 489 0.09 33.57 -29.70
N ILE A 490 -0.73 32.61 -30.08
CA ILE A 490 -0.36 31.58 -31.06
C ILE A 490 -0.44 32.23 -32.45
N LEU A 491 0.67 32.47 -33.09
CA LEU A 491 0.70 33.07 -34.44
C LEU A 491 1.23 32.14 -35.51
N ALA A 492 1.76 30.96 -35.15
CA ALA A 492 2.18 29.95 -36.11
C ALA A 492 1.95 28.54 -35.57
N LYS A 493 1.58 27.64 -36.47
CA LYS A 493 1.28 26.24 -36.16
C LYS A 493 1.99 25.35 -37.20
N TYR A 494 2.65 24.30 -36.73
CA TYR A 494 3.44 23.40 -37.56
C TYR A 494 3.06 21.95 -37.32
N LYS A 495 3.01 21.15 -38.40
CA LYS A 495 3.15 19.69 -38.35
C LYS A 495 4.65 19.39 -38.24
N THR A 496 5.05 18.54 -37.37
CA THR A 496 6.42 18.16 -37.08
C THR A 496 6.58 16.65 -37.11
N ASP A 497 7.81 16.16 -37.25
CA ASP A 497 8.09 14.73 -37.15
C ASP A 497 7.71 14.21 -35.75
N PRO A 498 6.89 13.17 -35.65
CA PRO A 498 6.50 12.57 -34.37
C PRO A 498 7.69 12.09 -33.52
N SER A 499 8.80 11.70 -34.12
CA SER A 499 10.03 11.24 -33.45
C SER A 499 10.90 12.39 -32.92
N SER A 500 10.65 13.61 -33.39
CA SER A 500 11.41 14.79 -32.98
C SER A 500 11.14 15.21 -31.54
N VAL A 501 12.01 16.04 -30.99
CA VAL A 501 11.82 16.65 -29.64
C VAL A 501 10.54 17.47 -29.54
N TYR A 502 9.90 17.83 -30.66
CA TYR A 502 8.65 18.58 -30.72
C TYR A 502 7.42 17.68 -30.85
N GLY A 503 7.61 16.36 -31.04
CA GLY A 503 6.51 15.45 -31.34
C GLY A 503 5.77 15.83 -32.63
N PRO A 504 4.51 15.35 -32.85
CA PRO A 504 3.81 15.49 -34.12
C PRO A 504 3.29 16.89 -34.43
N ARG A 505 3.22 17.79 -33.46
CA ARG A 505 2.61 19.13 -33.62
C ARG A 505 3.30 20.17 -32.74
N LYS A 506 3.39 21.40 -33.26
CA LYS A 506 3.98 22.54 -32.57
C LYS A 506 3.15 23.81 -32.83
N MET A 507 2.84 24.55 -31.76
CA MET A 507 2.18 25.85 -31.77
C MET A 507 3.14 26.89 -31.19
N ARG A 508 3.62 27.81 -32.02
CA ARG A 508 4.58 28.83 -31.62
C ARG A 508 3.88 29.95 -30.85
N MET A 509 4.46 30.32 -29.71
CA MET A 509 3.98 31.40 -28.86
C MET A 509 4.80 32.66 -29.12
N PHE A 510 4.11 33.77 -29.39
CA PHE A 510 4.68 35.12 -29.54
C PHE A 510 4.36 35.91 -28.27
N ARG A 511 5.37 36.51 -27.65
CA ARG A 511 5.21 37.22 -26.37
C ARG A 511 4.65 38.62 -26.60
N GLN A 512 3.70 39.05 -25.77
CA GLN A 512 3.22 40.42 -25.77
C GLN A 512 4.25 41.33 -25.11
N VAL A 513 4.66 42.40 -25.83
CA VAL A 513 5.52 43.48 -25.35
C VAL A 513 4.84 44.78 -25.76
N GLY A 514 4.27 45.52 -24.81
CA GLY A 514 3.40 46.63 -25.09
C GLY A 514 2.19 46.19 -25.93
N ASN A 515 1.94 46.86 -27.06
CA ASN A 515 0.87 46.53 -28.00
C ASN A 515 1.28 45.58 -29.14
N ARG A 516 2.52 45.06 -29.11
CA ARG A 516 3.06 44.17 -30.15
C ARG A 516 3.28 42.76 -29.64
N TYR A 517 3.30 41.79 -30.57
CA TYR A 517 3.68 40.41 -30.30
C TYR A 517 5.01 40.11 -30.98
N VAL A 518 6.02 39.84 -30.18
CA VAL A 518 7.37 39.58 -30.66
C VAL A 518 7.62 38.07 -30.75
N PHE A 519 8.43 37.66 -31.72
CA PHE A 519 8.82 36.30 -31.94
C PHE A 519 9.59 35.77 -30.70
N THR A 520 9.34 34.50 -30.37
CA THR A 520 10.07 33.80 -29.31
C THR A 520 10.36 32.35 -29.73
N ALA A 521 11.34 31.73 -29.03
CA ALA A 521 11.58 30.30 -29.19
C ALA A 521 10.53 29.41 -28.50
N TYR A 522 9.68 29.98 -27.65
CA TYR A 522 8.69 29.23 -26.87
C TYR A 522 7.53 28.70 -27.72
N ALA A 523 7.11 27.48 -27.39
CA ALA A 523 6.01 26.81 -28.07
C ALA A 523 5.27 25.84 -27.16
N ILE A 524 4.03 25.52 -27.53
CA ILE A 524 3.29 24.36 -27.02
C ILE A 524 3.45 23.25 -28.06
N HIS A 525 3.93 22.07 -27.68
CA HIS A 525 4.24 20.99 -28.62
C HIS A 525 4.16 19.61 -27.98
N GLY A 526 4.18 18.56 -28.79
CA GLY A 526 4.38 17.18 -28.34
C GLY A 526 5.80 16.92 -27.84
N THR A 527 6.21 15.68 -27.72
CA THR A 527 7.56 15.35 -27.31
C THR A 527 7.90 13.89 -27.66
N ASN A 528 9.18 13.60 -27.87
CA ASN A 528 9.69 12.22 -27.90
C ASN A 528 10.01 11.67 -26.49
N GLN A 529 9.75 12.45 -25.43
CA GLN A 529 10.00 12.12 -24.03
C GLN A 529 8.72 12.25 -23.21
N GLU A 530 7.71 11.44 -23.50
CA GLU A 530 6.39 11.55 -22.84
C GLU A 530 6.42 11.29 -21.32
N TRP A 531 7.46 10.60 -20.82
CA TRP A 531 7.64 10.32 -19.39
C TRP A 531 7.95 11.55 -18.53
N VAL A 532 8.34 12.68 -19.14
CA VAL A 532 8.60 13.93 -18.40
C VAL A 532 7.35 14.77 -18.15
N ILE A 533 6.19 14.37 -18.69
CA ILE A 533 4.95 15.15 -18.51
C ILE A 533 4.55 15.14 -17.02
N GLY A 534 4.28 16.33 -16.49
CA GLY A 534 4.01 16.55 -15.06
C GLY A 534 5.24 17.06 -14.29
N THR A 535 6.36 17.37 -14.97
CA THR A 535 7.59 17.82 -14.35
C THR A 535 8.16 19.10 -14.99
N LYS A 536 9.21 19.66 -14.38
CA LYS A 536 10.07 20.71 -14.93
C LYS A 536 11.18 20.06 -15.77
N ALA A 537 11.04 20.01 -17.09
CA ALA A 537 11.96 19.22 -17.94
C ALA A 537 12.36 19.90 -19.27
N SER A 538 11.75 21.02 -19.64
CA SER A 538 12.03 21.68 -20.93
C SER A 538 13.00 22.86 -20.77
N HIS A 539 13.35 23.48 -21.92
CA HIS A 539 14.09 24.75 -21.98
C HIS A 539 13.11 25.95 -22.07
N GLY A 540 11.96 25.82 -21.36
CA GLY A 540 10.93 26.86 -21.30
C GLY A 540 9.71 26.62 -22.18
N CYS A 541 9.74 25.68 -23.12
CA CYS A 541 8.58 25.25 -23.89
C CYS A 541 7.58 24.46 -23.05
N ILE A 542 6.34 24.40 -23.50
CA ILE A 542 5.28 23.59 -22.89
C ILE A 542 5.18 22.27 -23.66
N ARG A 543 5.55 21.14 -23.02
CA ARG A 543 5.45 19.81 -23.61
C ARG A 543 4.15 19.14 -23.22
N MET A 544 3.53 18.46 -24.19
CA MET A 544 2.30 17.68 -24.02
C MET A 544 2.51 16.23 -24.45
N TYR A 545 1.69 15.30 -23.96
CA TYR A 545 1.59 13.98 -24.59
C TYR A 545 1.24 14.14 -26.08
N ASN A 546 1.83 13.32 -26.94
CA ASN A 546 1.60 13.41 -28.39
C ASN A 546 0.11 13.26 -28.76
N ARG A 547 -0.61 12.35 -28.11
CA ARG A 547 -2.07 12.21 -28.26
C ARG A 547 -2.83 13.50 -27.87
N HIS A 548 -2.37 14.21 -26.84
CA HIS A 548 -3.02 15.42 -26.36
C HIS A 548 -2.76 16.63 -27.27
N VAL A 549 -1.55 16.77 -27.79
CA VAL A 549 -1.27 17.85 -28.73
C VAL A 549 -1.96 17.62 -30.08
N LEU A 550 -2.12 16.39 -30.51
CA LEU A 550 -2.91 16.02 -31.70
C LEU A 550 -4.37 16.38 -31.53
N GLU A 551 -4.94 16.19 -30.36
CA GLU A 551 -6.32 16.55 -30.01
C GLU A 551 -6.52 18.06 -29.90
N LEU A 552 -5.61 18.76 -29.24
CA LEU A 552 -5.71 20.20 -29.00
C LEU A 552 -5.44 21.04 -30.26
N TRP A 553 -4.44 20.65 -31.05
CA TRP A 553 -3.92 21.41 -32.17
C TRP A 553 -4.99 21.85 -33.20
N PRO A 554 -5.92 21.00 -33.67
CA PRO A 554 -6.97 21.43 -34.61
C PRO A 554 -7.96 22.39 -34.01
N GLN A 555 -8.15 22.38 -32.68
CA GLN A 555 -9.13 23.20 -31.98
C GLN A 555 -8.66 24.65 -31.71
N VAL A 556 -7.33 24.88 -31.74
CA VAL A 556 -6.72 26.16 -31.41
C VAL A 556 -6.53 27.00 -32.68
N PRO A 557 -7.31 28.09 -32.89
CA PRO A 557 -7.09 29.01 -34.02
C PRO A 557 -5.77 29.79 -33.89
N ILE A 558 -5.21 30.20 -35.03
CA ILE A 558 -4.17 31.25 -35.04
C ILE A 558 -4.76 32.51 -34.44
N GLY A 559 -4.03 33.23 -33.65
CA GLY A 559 -4.52 34.38 -32.89
C GLY A 559 -4.98 34.07 -31.46
N THR A 560 -5.07 32.78 -31.08
CA THR A 560 -5.46 32.39 -29.72
C THR A 560 -4.51 32.96 -28.67
N MET A 561 -5.07 33.60 -27.66
CA MET A 561 -4.30 34.08 -26.50
C MET A 561 -3.84 32.96 -25.62
N VAL A 562 -2.61 33.05 -25.11
CA VAL A 562 -2.05 32.14 -24.11
C VAL A 562 -1.58 32.97 -22.90
N VAL A 563 -1.91 32.54 -21.71
CA VAL A 563 -1.46 33.18 -20.46
C VAL A 563 -0.76 32.15 -19.61
N THR A 564 0.47 32.44 -19.25
CA THR A 564 1.22 31.66 -18.26
C THR A 564 1.05 32.29 -16.89
N ARG A 565 0.72 31.49 -15.90
CA ARG A 565 0.56 31.88 -14.49
C ARG A 565 1.27 30.88 -13.57
N GLN A 566 1.49 31.34 -12.33
CA GLN A 566 1.99 30.49 -11.28
C GLN A 566 0.94 29.49 -10.86
#